data_40f0cebd4e7b4c8e7c585989ba8dca90
#
_entry.id   40f0cebd4e7b4c8e7c585989ba8dca90
#
_cell.length_a   1.000
_cell.length_b   1.000
_cell.length_c   1.000
_cell.angle_alpha   90.00
_cell.angle_beta   90.00
_cell.angle_gamma   90.00
#
_symmetry.space_group_name_H-M   'P 1'
#
loop_
_entity.id
_entity.type
_entity.pdbx_description
1 polymer ?
#
loop_
_entity_poly.entity_id
_entity_poly.type
_entity_poly.pdbx_seq_one_letter_code
_entity_poly.pdbx_strand_id
1 'polypeptide(L)'
;MNGFQVPDGWRQQAYKFCLDDGERADLVEASHLGARRFAFNFGRRLVEDQLHARNTYRVLVLRQGASAKDADKWAQTMVPIPWSTAEMRRIWNDTKDLITARNDGEYKAAVENICAREVLEVLALRQGAHTIEARSYADHVIPSVGWWKENSKEAYSSGFEAAATAFKNYFASKNGTRKGTPVGWPKPKARYRGRASVSFTTGAMGIVDRHHIKLPVIGVRRTKEPTDKLRLKIEDESAKILRATLCEEGGRRFVSFNVIVKREPSMPATHGVCGTDVGIAHLATSSDGHVVENPRADKQLRQTINRYQRKMDHEHRTNSPACFNADGTHIAGRCLWNVRSKRSKATQAKLRRAHAKAANMRRDRIHKESHRLASTYSVNVVEDLNASGMIRRGRSKRGSNRAQADSALAELRRQLSYKHAWFSGTLLLASRWYPSSKTCSACKFVHHDLKRSERVFKCPKCGLVIDRDLNAAYNLQSLAELACVVVLCHLSIGEPVERSKLPVRPYGWEKKDLKKQGTRTSRGCARAIGPRADKGGRKTARCTMAGDRPFDREAVVATGSVDHVDGVSPSPKKALS
;
A
#
# COMPACT_ATOMS: atom_id res chain seq x y z
N MET A 1 5.59 9.82 -18.63
CA MET A 1 5.99 10.78 -17.58
C MET A 1 7.10 10.11 -16.80
N ASN A 2 8.31 10.63 -16.90
CA ASN A 2 9.40 10.21 -16.03
C ASN A 2 9.02 10.54 -14.59
N GLY A 3 8.93 9.53 -13.73
CA GLY A 3 8.66 9.72 -12.32
C GLY A 3 9.74 10.62 -11.71
N PHE A 4 9.37 11.49 -10.78
CA PHE A 4 10.32 12.27 -10.01
C PHE A 4 11.39 11.33 -9.42
N GLN A 5 12.64 11.53 -9.81
CA GLN A 5 13.79 10.83 -9.23
C GLN A 5 14.34 11.67 -8.10
N VAL A 6 14.58 11.02 -6.98
CA VAL A 6 15.23 11.68 -5.82
C VAL A 6 16.69 11.88 -6.18
N PRO A 7 17.23 13.09 -6.08
CA PRO A 7 18.64 13.35 -6.36
C PRO A 7 19.58 12.54 -5.45
N ASP A 8 20.79 12.28 -5.92
CA ASP A 8 21.82 11.62 -5.12
C ASP A 8 22.11 12.41 -3.83
N GLY A 9 22.34 11.70 -2.74
CA GLY A 9 22.49 12.32 -1.42
C GLY A 9 21.18 12.77 -0.75
N TRP A 10 20.05 12.74 -1.47
CA TRP A 10 18.73 13.05 -0.92
C TRP A 10 17.93 11.79 -0.65
N ARG A 11 17.05 11.85 0.34
CA ARG A 11 16.14 10.74 0.68
C ARG A 11 14.73 11.23 0.93
N GLN A 12 13.75 10.43 0.52
CA GLN A 12 12.35 10.74 0.75
C GLN A 12 11.95 10.39 2.18
N GLN A 13 11.35 11.35 2.88
CA GLN A 13 10.87 11.20 4.26
C GLN A 13 9.50 11.85 4.43
N ALA A 14 8.70 11.32 5.36
CA ALA A 14 7.40 11.90 5.72
C ALA A 14 7.43 12.46 7.14
N TYR A 15 6.96 13.70 7.30
CA TYR A 15 6.70 14.33 8.58
C TYR A 15 5.20 14.46 8.78
N LYS A 16 4.68 13.94 9.88
CA LYS A 16 3.24 13.90 10.16
C LYS A 16 2.92 14.64 11.43
N PHE A 17 2.01 15.61 11.33
CA PHE A 17 1.57 16.47 12.42
C PHE A 17 0.08 16.30 12.67
N CYS A 18 -0.35 16.25 13.94
CA CYS A 18 -1.75 16.28 14.33
C CYS A 18 -2.21 17.73 14.36
N LEU A 19 -3.33 18.03 13.73
CA LEU A 19 -3.92 19.37 13.79
C LEU A 19 -4.70 19.55 15.08
N ASP A 20 -4.74 20.78 15.56
CA ASP A 20 -5.64 21.16 16.63
C ASP A 20 -7.08 21.18 16.17
N ASP A 21 -7.98 20.79 17.06
CA ASP A 21 -9.41 20.78 16.83
C ASP A 21 -9.93 22.24 16.82
N GLY A 22 -10.82 22.59 15.88
CA GLY A 22 -11.47 23.90 15.80
C GLY A 22 -12.67 23.83 14.85
N GLU A 23 -13.86 24.24 15.32
CA GLU A 23 -15.12 24.01 14.59
C GLU A 23 -15.11 24.54 13.17
N ARG A 24 -14.75 25.83 12.95
CA ARG A 24 -14.72 26.45 11.63
C ARG A 24 -13.69 25.80 10.70
N ALA A 25 -12.51 25.55 11.23
CA ALA A 25 -11.44 24.92 10.49
C ALA A 25 -11.74 23.46 10.15
N ASP A 26 -12.42 22.76 11.06
CA ASP A 26 -12.91 21.41 10.84
C ASP A 26 -13.91 21.31 9.69
N LEU A 27 -14.74 22.33 9.47
CA LEU A 27 -15.67 22.38 8.35
C LEU A 27 -14.93 22.56 7.01
N VAL A 28 -13.96 23.49 6.95
CA VAL A 28 -13.16 23.72 5.74
C VAL A 28 -12.37 22.47 5.35
N GLU A 29 -11.72 21.81 6.31
CA GLU A 29 -10.98 20.58 6.07
C GLU A 29 -11.90 19.43 5.63
N ALA A 30 -13.08 19.31 6.25
CA ALA A 30 -14.10 18.32 5.86
C ALA A 30 -14.63 18.56 4.45
N SER A 31 -14.76 19.84 4.03
CA SER A 31 -15.15 20.22 2.67
C SER A 31 -14.11 19.74 1.66
N HIS A 32 -12.82 19.99 1.87
CA HIS A 32 -11.74 19.52 1.00
C HIS A 32 -11.66 17.99 0.90
N LEU A 33 -11.85 17.26 2.03
CA LEU A 33 -11.95 15.81 2.01
C LEU A 33 -13.20 15.33 1.24
N GLY A 34 -14.28 16.10 1.31
CA GLY A 34 -15.51 15.90 0.55
C GLY A 34 -15.29 16.10 -0.95
N ALA A 35 -14.63 17.20 -1.33
CA ALA A 35 -14.30 17.55 -2.72
C ALA A 35 -13.47 16.45 -3.40
N ARG A 36 -12.43 15.93 -2.72
CA ARG A 36 -11.66 14.81 -3.25
C ARG A 36 -12.49 13.55 -3.47
N ARG A 37 -13.38 13.23 -2.52
CA ARG A 37 -14.27 12.06 -2.67
C ARG A 37 -15.26 12.26 -3.81
N PHE A 38 -15.82 13.45 -3.94
CA PHE A 38 -16.69 13.83 -5.06
C PHE A 38 -15.96 13.64 -6.40
N ALA A 39 -14.77 14.22 -6.55
CA ALA A 39 -13.97 14.12 -7.77
C ALA A 39 -13.61 12.67 -8.13
N PHE A 40 -13.30 11.84 -7.15
CA PHE A 40 -13.10 10.40 -7.39
C PHE A 40 -14.37 9.73 -7.96
N ASN A 41 -15.53 10.00 -7.35
CA ASN A 41 -16.79 9.39 -7.76
C ASN A 41 -17.27 9.93 -9.11
N PHE A 42 -17.05 11.20 -9.37
CA PHE A 42 -17.31 11.85 -10.65
C PHE A 42 -16.46 11.21 -11.75
N GLY A 43 -15.12 11.17 -11.60
CA GLY A 43 -14.24 10.55 -12.60
C GLY A 43 -14.53 9.07 -12.82
N ARG A 44 -14.91 8.32 -11.75
CA ARG A 44 -15.34 6.93 -11.86
C ARG A 44 -16.61 6.80 -12.70
N ARG A 45 -17.64 7.62 -12.41
CA ARG A 45 -18.91 7.60 -13.13
C ARG A 45 -18.71 8.00 -14.60
N LEU A 46 -17.94 9.06 -14.85
CA LEU A 46 -17.60 9.49 -16.19
C LEU A 46 -17.02 8.36 -17.06
N VAL A 47 -16.11 7.58 -16.50
CA VAL A 47 -15.56 6.40 -17.21
C VAL A 47 -16.64 5.32 -17.44
N GLU A 48 -17.52 5.07 -16.49
CA GLU A 48 -18.60 4.08 -16.63
C GLU A 48 -19.59 4.49 -17.71
N ASP A 49 -20.00 5.74 -17.70
CA ASP A 49 -20.97 6.29 -18.64
C ASP A 49 -20.41 6.29 -20.07
N GLN A 50 -19.14 6.70 -20.25
CA GLN A 50 -18.46 6.63 -21.55
C GLN A 50 -18.24 5.19 -22.04
N LEU A 51 -17.98 4.24 -21.14
CA LEU A 51 -17.92 2.83 -21.51
C LEU A 51 -19.28 2.30 -21.99
N HIS A 52 -20.34 2.71 -21.32
CA HIS A 52 -21.70 2.35 -21.72
C HIS A 52 -22.04 2.94 -23.09
N ALA A 53 -21.79 4.23 -23.28
CA ALA A 53 -22.00 4.92 -24.56
C ALA A 53 -21.19 4.27 -25.69
N ARG A 54 -19.90 3.97 -25.47
CA ARG A 54 -19.05 3.27 -26.44
C ARG A 54 -19.62 1.91 -26.83
N ASN A 55 -20.08 1.12 -25.86
CA ASN A 55 -20.68 -0.17 -26.13
C ASN A 55 -22.01 -0.05 -26.92
N THR A 56 -22.84 0.93 -26.59
CA THR A 56 -24.07 1.24 -27.32
C THR A 56 -23.75 1.61 -28.78
N TYR A 57 -22.81 2.52 -29.01
CA TYR A 57 -22.36 2.89 -30.34
C TYR A 57 -21.85 1.70 -31.14
N ARG A 58 -20.98 0.89 -30.52
CA ARG A 58 -20.48 -0.36 -31.13
C ARG A 58 -21.61 -1.29 -31.59
N VAL A 59 -22.62 -1.51 -30.76
CA VAL A 59 -23.77 -2.37 -31.10
C VAL A 59 -24.58 -1.77 -32.25
N LEU A 60 -24.76 -0.45 -32.29
CA LEU A 60 -25.46 0.22 -33.37
C LEU A 60 -24.74 0.05 -34.72
N VAL A 61 -23.42 0.26 -34.74
CA VAL A 61 -22.61 0.14 -35.95
C VAL A 61 -22.56 -1.30 -36.45
N LEU A 62 -22.50 -2.29 -35.55
CA LEU A 62 -22.62 -3.72 -35.91
C LEU A 62 -23.96 -4.05 -36.57
N ARG A 63 -25.07 -3.45 -36.06
CA ARG A 63 -26.42 -3.62 -36.66
C ARG A 63 -26.53 -2.99 -38.04
N GLN A 64 -25.69 -2.02 -38.36
CA GLN A 64 -25.59 -1.40 -39.68
C GLN A 64 -24.68 -2.17 -40.65
N GLY A 65 -24.22 -3.36 -40.27
CA GLY A 65 -23.44 -4.26 -41.12
C GLY A 65 -21.91 -4.07 -41.08
N ALA A 66 -21.39 -3.24 -40.16
CA ALA A 66 -19.95 -3.10 -40.01
C ALA A 66 -19.31 -4.39 -39.44
N SER A 67 -18.06 -4.62 -39.80
CA SER A 67 -17.27 -5.71 -39.21
C SER A 67 -17.04 -5.44 -37.70
N ALA A 68 -16.86 -6.49 -36.90
CA ALA A 68 -16.56 -6.35 -35.47
C ALA A 68 -15.31 -5.50 -35.21
N LYS A 69 -14.30 -5.60 -36.07
CA LYS A 69 -13.05 -4.84 -36.00
C LYS A 69 -13.25 -3.35 -36.28
N ASP A 70 -14.05 -3.03 -37.30
CA ASP A 70 -14.35 -1.64 -37.65
C ASP A 70 -15.27 -0.99 -36.62
N ALA A 71 -16.26 -1.73 -36.14
CA ALA A 71 -17.13 -1.28 -35.06
C ALA A 71 -16.36 -0.97 -33.76
N ASP A 72 -15.37 -1.79 -33.39
CA ASP A 72 -14.49 -1.52 -32.25
C ASP A 72 -13.62 -0.27 -32.48
N LYS A 73 -13.04 -0.12 -33.69
CA LYS A 73 -12.22 1.03 -34.05
C LYS A 73 -13.04 2.33 -34.05
N TRP A 74 -14.19 2.33 -34.69
CA TRP A 74 -15.08 3.50 -34.75
C TRP A 74 -15.61 3.87 -33.38
N ALA A 75 -16.04 2.90 -32.58
CA ALA A 75 -16.48 3.15 -31.20
C ALA A 75 -15.38 3.74 -30.31
N GLN A 76 -14.11 3.34 -30.51
CA GLN A 76 -12.98 3.93 -29.79
C GLN A 76 -12.71 5.37 -30.20
N THR A 77 -12.85 5.70 -31.48
CA THR A 77 -12.62 7.03 -32.04
C THR A 77 -13.74 7.98 -31.65
N MET A 78 -15.00 7.55 -31.80
CA MET A 78 -16.17 8.41 -31.58
C MET A 78 -16.52 8.63 -30.11
N VAL A 79 -16.20 7.63 -29.26
CA VAL A 79 -16.47 7.71 -27.82
C VAL A 79 -15.18 7.48 -27.03
N PRO A 80 -14.30 8.48 -26.92
CA PRO A 80 -13.06 8.38 -26.15
C PRO A 80 -13.37 8.26 -24.66
N ILE A 81 -12.66 7.38 -23.96
CA ILE A 81 -12.85 7.19 -22.51
C ILE A 81 -11.73 7.91 -21.76
N PRO A 82 -12.06 8.78 -20.79
CA PRO A 82 -11.09 9.56 -20.04
C PRO A 82 -10.42 8.73 -18.96
N TRP A 83 -9.40 7.96 -19.34
CA TRP A 83 -8.63 7.12 -18.40
C TRP A 83 -7.62 7.91 -17.56
N SER A 84 -7.18 9.05 -18.07
CA SER A 84 -6.12 9.85 -17.44
C SER A 84 -6.66 10.90 -16.49
N THR A 85 -5.81 11.32 -15.54
CA THR A 85 -6.11 12.46 -14.66
C THR A 85 -6.31 13.75 -15.44
N ALA A 86 -5.57 13.95 -16.54
CA ALA A 86 -5.65 15.15 -17.36
C ALA A 86 -7.01 15.26 -18.08
N GLU A 87 -7.46 14.19 -18.70
CA GLU A 87 -8.76 14.13 -19.37
C GLU A 87 -9.91 14.35 -18.40
N MET A 88 -9.92 13.66 -17.24
CA MET A 88 -10.94 13.86 -16.21
C MET A 88 -10.97 15.31 -15.70
N ARG A 89 -9.79 15.96 -15.57
CA ARG A 89 -9.71 17.37 -15.15
C ARG A 89 -10.21 18.32 -16.21
N ARG A 90 -9.93 18.06 -17.49
CA ARG A 90 -10.44 18.86 -18.60
C ARG A 90 -11.96 18.85 -18.57
N ILE A 91 -12.57 17.67 -18.60
CA ILE A 91 -14.03 17.52 -18.58
C ILE A 91 -14.64 18.18 -17.32
N TRP A 92 -14.00 18.01 -16.16
CA TRP A 92 -14.45 18.70 -14.94
C TRP A 92 -14.41 20.23 -15.09
N ASN A 93 -13.34 20.78 -15.66
CA ASN A 93 -13.22 22.22 -15.85
C ASN A 93 -14.31 22.78 -16.79
N ASP A 94 -14.62 22.04 -17.84
CA ASP A 94 -15.68 22.40 -18.77
C ASP A 94 -17.08 22.30 -18.11
N THR A 95 -17.25 21.37 -17.18
CA THR A 95 -18.51 21.07 -16.51
C THR A 95 -18.79 21.96 -15.28
N LYS A 96 -17.75 22.36 -14.54
CA LYS A 96 -17.91 23.08 -13.25
C LYS A 96 -18.57 24.44 -13.37
N ASP A 97 -18.34 25.14 -14.47
CA ASP A 97 -18.90 26.45 -14.70
C ASP A 97 -20.40 26.38 -15.02
N LEU A 98 -20.85 25.30 -15.63
CA LEU A 98 -22.26 25.00 -15.85
C LEU A 98 -23.02 24.69 -14.55
N ILE A 99 -22.36 24.05 -13.59
CA ILE A 99 -22.91 23.80 -12.25
C ILE A 99 -23.20 25.12 -11.53
N THR A 100 -22.44 26.15 -11.82
CA THR A 100 -22.65 27.50 -11.25
C THR A 100 -23.83 28.19 -11.86
N ALA A 101 -24.09 27.99 -13.15
CA ALA A 101 -25.22 28.58 -13.90
C ALA A 101 -26.57 27.91 -13.59
N ARG A 102 -26.63 26.89 -12.77
CA ARG A 102 -27.86 26.11 -12.47
C ARG A 102 -29.01 26.93 -11.90
N ASN A 103 -28.72 28.08 -11.29
CA ASN A 103 -29.75 28.97 -10.74
C ASN A 103 -30.32 29.95 -11.79
N ASP A 104 -29.68 30.11 -12.94
CA ASP A 104 -29.90 31.24 -13.86
C ASP A 104 -30.49 30.83 -15.23
N GLY A 105 -31.31 29.86 -15.37
CA GLY A 105 -31.96 29.53 -16.66
C GLY A 105 -31.04 29.14 -17.82
N GLU A 106 -29.82 29.66 -17.87
CA GLU A 106 -28.76 29.33 -18.82
C GLU A 106 -28.24 27.89 -18.66
N TYR A 107 -28.41 27.30 -17.45
CA TYR A 107 -28.04 25.92 -17.15
C TYR A 107 -28.72 24.93 -18.10
N LYS A 108 -30.00 25.13 -18.40
CA LYS A 108 -30.76 24.22 -19.27
C LYS A 108 -30.20 24.17 -20.68
N ALA A 109 -29.89 25.32 -21.25
CA ALA A 109 -29.32 25.44 -22.60
C ALA A 109 -27.88 24.94 -22.65
N ALA A 110 -27.10 25.16 -21.60
CA ALA A 110 -25.72 24.74 -21.53
C ALA A 110 -25.59 23.23 -21.31
N VAL A 111 -26.45 22.61 -20.48
CA VAL A 111 -26.52 21.14 -20.30
C VAL A 111 -27.02 20.48 -21.59
N GLU A 112 -28.00 21.06 -22.26
CA GLU A 112 -28.48 20.58 -23.55
C GLU A 112 -27.38 20.66 -24.63
N ASN A 113 -26.53 21.68 -24.63
CA ASN A 113 -25.42 21.82 -25.56
C ASN A 113 -24.25 20.86 -25.28
N ILE A 114 -23.93 20.54 -24.02
CA ILE A 114 -22.84 19.59 -23.68
C ILE A 114 -23.30 18.15 -23.85
N CYS A 115 -24.51 17.83 -23.41
CA CYS A 115 -25.11 16.54 -23.69
C CYS A 115 -25.33 16.33 -25.18
N ALA A 116 -25.66 17.38 -25.93
CA ALA A 116 -25.79 17.31 -27.37
C ALA A 116 -24.45 17.00 -28.07
N ARG A 117 -23.34 17.61 -27.66
CA ARG A 117 -22.05 17.37 -28.32
C ARG A 117 -21.42 16.01 -28.05
N GLU A 118 -21.50 15.47 -26.84
CA GLU A 118 -20.74 14.29 -26.47
C GLU A 118 -21.59 13.01 -26.35
N VAL A 119 -22.90 13.13 -26.15
CA VAL A 119 -23.82 12.01 -25.96
C VAL A 119 -24.92 11.97 -27.02
N LEU A 120 -25.38 13.12 -27.54
CA LEU A 120 -26.48 13.18 -28.49
C LEU A 120 -26.10 12.73 -29.90
N GLU A 121 -24.83 12.85 -30.34
CA GLU A 121 -24.42 12.21 -31.59
C GLU A 121 -24.52 10.67 -31.47
N VAL A 122 -24.28 10.13 -30.29
CA VAL A 122 -24.46 8.72 -29.99
C VAL A 122 -25.91 8.34 -29.71
N LEU A 123 -26.69 9.25 -29.12
CA LEU A 123 -28.11 9.07 -28.84
C LEU A 123 -29.01 9.56 -29.98
N ALA A 124 -28.52 10.44 -30.85
CA ALA A 124 -29.22 10.90 -32.05
C ALA A 124 -29.54 9.78 -33.04
N LEU A 125 -28.86 8.65 -32.91
CA LEU A 125 -29.18 7.44 -33.65
C LEU A 125 -30.34 6.62 -33.04
N ARG A 126 -30.84 6.98 -31.85
CA ARG A 126 -32.06 6.43 -31.24
C ARG A 126 -33.21 7.39 -31.42
N GLN A 127 -34.01 7.21 -32.45
CA GLN A 127 -35.18 8.08 -32.77
C GLN A 127 -36.06 8.32 -31.54
N GLY A 128 -36.20 9.58 -31.11
CA GLY A 128 -37.22 10.07 -30.20
C GLY A 128 -36.94 10.10 -28.69
N ALA A 129 -35.86 9.52 -28.19
CA ALA A 129 -35.59 9.44 -26.73
C ALA A 129 -34.62 10.53 -26.21
N HIS A 130 -34.12 11.39 -27.08
CA HIS A 130 -32.93 12.21 -26.89
C HIS A 130 -32.96 13.19 -25.71
N THR A 131 -34.08 13.91 -25.53
CA THR A 131 -34.17 14.98 -24.52
C THR A 131 -34.33 14.45 -23.10
N ILE A 132 -35.03 13.36 -22.91
CA ILE A 132 -35.29 12.78 -21.58
C ILE A 132 -34.07 12.03 -21.07
N GLU A 133 -33.41 11.26 -21.94
CA GLU A 133 -32.20 10.50 -21.55
C GLU A 133 -31.01 11.43 -21.32
N ALA A 134 -30.86 12.51 -22.11
CA ALA A 134 -29.80 13.50 -21.91
C ALA A 134 -30.00 14.31 -20.61
N ARG A 135 -31.25 14.66 -20.28
CA ARG A 135 -31.59 15.30 -18.98
C ARG A 135 -31.33 14.37 -17.82
N SER A 136 -31.71 13.08 -17.91
CA SER A 136 -31.43 12.05 -16.88
C SER A 136 -29.92 11.86 -16.69
N TYR A 137 -29.14 11.89 -17.78
CA TYR A 137 -27.69 11.81 -17.72
C TYR A 137 -27.09 13.04 -17.01
N ALA A 138 -27.49 14.25 -17.39
CA ALA A 138 -27.02 15.48 -16.78
C ALA A 138 -27.36 15.57 -15.28
N ASP A 139 -28.57 15.20 -14.89
CA ASP A 139 -29.00 15.16 -13.49
C ASP A 139 -28.24 14.15 -12.65
N HIS A 140 -27.80 13.06 -13.25
CA HIS A 140 -26.99 12.05 -12.57
C HIS A 140 -25.51 12.41 -12.49
N VAL A 141 -24.95 13.05 -13.51
CA VAL A 141 -23.51 13.38 -13.60
C VAL A 141 -23.18 14.68 -12.88
N ILE A 142 -24.12 15.63 -12.83
CA ILE A 142 -23.90 16.96 -12.26
C ILE A 142 -24.80 17.15 -11.02
N PRO A 143 -24.44 16.59 -9.86
CA PRO A 143 -25.11 16.96 -8.63
C PRO A 143 -24.85 18.45 -8.32
N SER A 144 -25.84 19.12 -7.72
CA SER A 144 -25.72 20.52 -7.27
C SER A 144 -24.54 20.69 -6.29
N VAL A 145 -23.45 21.28 -6.75
CA VAL A 145 -22.17 21.40 -6.01
C VAL A 145 -21.75 22.86 -5.92
N GLY A 146 -22.65 23.77 -5.49
CA GLY A 146 -22.34 25.19 -5.32
C GLY A 146 -21.11 25.51 -4.46
N TRP A 147 -20.74 24.56 -3.60
CA TRP A 147 -19.58 24.65 -2.72
C TRP A 147 -18.22 24.37 -3.40
N TRP A 148 -18.17 24.10 -4.72
CA TRP A 148 -16.90 23.73 -5.37
C TRP A 148 -15.86 24.85 -5.35
N LYS A 149 -16.28 26.13 -5.39
CA LYS A 149 -15.40 27.31 -5.35
C LYS A 149 -14.68 27.47 -4.02
N GLU A 150 -15.23 26.93 -2.94
CA GLU A 150 -14.67 26.99 -1.58
C GLU A 150 -13.48 26.08 -1.36
N ASN A 151 -13.19 25.19 -2.31
CA ASN A 151 -12.17 24.18 -2.17
C ASN A 151 -11.00 24.41 -3.13
N SER A 152 -9.81 24.02 -2.71
CA SER A 152 -8.61 24.05 -3.54
C SER A 152 -8.78 23.19 -4.80
N LYS A 153 -8.32 23.68 -5.94
CA LYS A 153 -8.23 22.92 -7.21
C LYS A 153 -7.50 21.59 -7.03
N GLU A 154 -6.52 21.54 -6.13
CA GLU A 154 -5.75 20.35 -5.80
C GLU A 154 -6.61 19.25 -5.15
N ALA A 155 -7.67 19.62 -4.40
CA ALA A 155 -8.56 18.64 -3.81
C ALA A 155 -9.27 17.79 -4.90
N TYR A 156 -9.75 18.44 -5.95
CA TYR A 156 -10.37 17.77 -7.10
C TYR A 156 -9.32 16.98 -7.88
N SER A 157 -8.18 17.60 -8.19
CA SER A 157 -7.07 16.94 -8.89
C SER A 157 -6.64 15.64 -8.21
N SER A 158 -6.48 15.65 -6.87
CA SER A 158 -6.12 14.45 -6.11
C SER A 158 -7.23 13.38 -6.13
N GLY A 159 -8.47 13.78 -6.34
CA GLY A 159 -9.60 12.86 -6.53
C GLY A 159 -9.54 12.15 -7.87
N PHE A 160 -9.30 12.88 -8.95
CA PHE A 160 -9.13 12.33 -10.31
C PHE A 160 -7.88 11.46 -10.41
N GLU A 161 -6.75 11.87 -9.80
CA GLU A 161 -5.54 11.04 -9.71
C GLU A 161 -5.84 9.69 -9.05
N ALA A 162 -6.62 9.71 -7.98
CA ALA A 162 -7.02 8.48 -7.30
C ALA A 162 -7.97 7.60 -8.13
N ALA A 163 -8.86 8.19 -8.95
CA ALA A 163 -9.74 7.46 -9.86
C ALA A 163 -8.94 6.81 -11.00
N ALA A 164 -8.11 7.58 -11.69
CA ALA A 164 -7.22 7.08 -12.74
C ALA A 164 -6.31 5.95 -12.24
N THR A 165 -5.73 6.11 -11.04
CA THR A 165 -4.91 5.07 -10.39
C THR A 165 -5.72 3.81 -10.09
N ALA A 166 -6.98 3.95 -9.67
CA ALA A 166 -7.84 2.80 -9.39
C ALA A 166 -8.14 1.99 -10.66
N PHE A 167 -8.43 2.65 -11.78
CA PHE A 167 -8.61 1.99 -13.08
C PHE A 167 -7.31 1.35 -13.58
N LYS A 168 -6.17 2.06 -13.50
CA LYS A 168 -4.86 1.49 -13.84
C LYS A 168 -4.58 0.20 -13.05
N ASN A 169 -4.85 0.19 -11.75
CA ASN A 169 -4.70 -0.99 -10.91
C ASN A 169 -5.65 -2.13 -11.28
N TYR A 170 -6.89 -1.81 -11.65
CA TYR A 170 -7.86 -2.80 -12.14
C TYR A 170 -7.38 -3.47 -13.42
N PHE A 171 -6.99 -2.68 -14.44
CA PHE A 171 -6.49 -3.24 -15.69
C PHE A 171 -5.19 -4.01 -15.53
N ALA A 172 -4.26 -3.50 -14.73
CA ALA A 172 -3.03 -4.23 -14.39
C ALA A 172 -3.32 -5.56 -13.66
N SER A 173 -4.38 -5.60 -12.84
CA SER A 173 -4.84 -6.83 -12.19
C SER A 173 -5.49 -7.80 -13.18
N LYS A 174 -6.36 -7.30 -14.08
CA LYS A 174 -7.02 -8.08 -15.13
C LYS A 174 -5.99 -8.70 -16.09
N ASN A 175 -4.97 -7.93 -16.47
CA ASN A 175 -3.92 -8.35 -17.39
C ASN A 175 -2.80 -9.16 -16.70
N GLY A 176 -2.92 -9.48 -15.39
CA GLY A 176 -1.92 -10.26 -14.65
C GLY A 176 -0.58 -9.56 -14.41
N THR A 177 -0.44 -8.28 -14.79
CA THR A 177 0.81 -7.50 -14.61
C THR A 177 0.95 -6.94 -13.19
N ARG A 178 -0.15 -6.84 -12.43
CA ARG A 178 -0.14 -6.37 -11.05
C ARG A 178 0.23 -7.50 -10.09
N LYS A 179 1.18 -7.23 -9.21
CA LYS A 179 1.54 -8.14 -8.10
C LYS A 179 0.59 -7.93 -6.92
N GLY A 180 0.22 -9.03 -6.25
CA GLY A 180 -0.63 -9.02 -5.05
C GLY A 180 -2.07 -9.47 -5.32
N THR A 181 -2.97 -9.23 -4.37
CA THR A 181 -4.37 -9.65 -4.44
C THR A 181 -5.07 -9.01 -5.65
N PRO A 182 -5.88 -9.78 -6.41
CA PRO A 182 -6.68 -9.24 -7.51
C PRO A 182 -7.54 -8.05 -7.07
N VAL A 183 -7.60 -7.03 -7.91
CA VAL A 183 -8.39 -5.82 -7.70
C VAL A 183 -9.57 -5.84 -8.65
N GLY A 184 -10.78 -5.72 -8.10
CA GLY A 184 -12.00 -5.59 -8.88
C GLY A 184 -12.24 -4.18 -9.40
N TRP A 185 -13.35 -4.00 -10.10
CA TRP A 185 -13.79 -2.70 -10.61
C TRP A 185 -13.86 -1.64 -9.51
N PRO A 186 -13.43 -0.39 -9.74
CA PRO A 186 -13.44 0.68 -8.75
C PRO A 186 -14.84 0.93 -8.19
N LYS A 187 -15.00 0.82 -6.87
CA LYS A 187 -16.28 1.07 -6.19
C LYS A 187 -16.40 2.52 -5.75
N PRO A 188 -17.62 3.09 -5.68
CA PRO A 188 -17.84 4.44 -5.17
C PRO A 188 -17.29 4.62 -3.76
N LYS A 189 -16.69 5.77 -3.49
CA LYS A 189 -16.23 6.14 -2.16
C LYS A 189 -17.36 6.77 -1.35
N ALA A 190 -17.72 6.15 -0.23
CA ALA A 190 -18.70 6.68 0.70
C ALA A 190 -18.03 7.49 1.83
N ARG A 191 -18.76 8.49 2.38
CA ARG A 191 -18.26 9.40 3.44
C ARG A 191 -17.69 8.68 4.65
N TYR A 192 -18.24 7.54 5.00
CA TYR A 192 -17.90 6.83 6.24
C TYR A 192 -17.12 5.53 6.02
N ARG A 193 -16.74 5.24 4.76
CA ARG A 193 -15.94 4.05 4.41
C ARG A 193 -14.54 4.46 3.99
N GLY A 194 -13.55 3.83 4.62
CA GLY A 194 -12.14 4.06 4.31
C GLY A 194 -11.57 5.34 4.94
N ARG A 195 -10.30 5.57 4.66
CA ARG A 195 -9.54 6.74 5.14
C ARG A 195 -9.82 7.92 4.21
N ALA A 196 -10.35 9.00 4.77
CA ALA A 196 -10.45 10.26 4.06
C ALA A 196 -9.08 10.93 4.01
N SER A 197 -8.65 11.36 2.81
CA SER A 197 -7.41 12.12 2.63
C SER A 197 -7.50 13.01 1.41
N VAL A 198 -6.76 14.10 1.38
CA VAL A 198 -6.60 15.00 0.24
C VAL A 198 -5.13 15.40 0.13
N SER A 199 -4.59 15.48 -1.08
CA SER A 199 -3.20 15.82 -1.31
C SER A 199 -3.08 17.13 -2.08
N PHE A 200 -2.08 17.91 -1.71
CA PHE A 200 -1.70 19.20 -2.31
C PHE A 200 -0.28 19.06 -2.83
N THR A 201 -0.06 19.36 -4.09
CA THR A 201 1.25 19.28 -4.76
C THR A 201 1.77 20.65 -5.20
N THR A 202 0.87 21.61 -5.28
CA THR A 202 1.14 23.00 -5.67
C THR A 202 0.43 23.97 -4.73
N GLY A 203 0.74 25.25 -4.86
CA GLY A 203 0.17 26.31 -4.03
C GLY A 203 0.96 26.56 -2.73
N ALA A 204 0.45 27.50 -1.94
CA ALA A 204 1.08 27.93 -0.71
C ALA A 204 0.94 26.87 0.40
N MET A 205 1.90 25.95 0.48
CA MET A 205 1.98 24.96 1.53
C MET A 205 3.38 24.98 2.18
N GLY A 206 3.43 24.87 3.49
CA GLY A 206 4.71 24.89 4.20
C GLY A 206 4.55 24.93 5.71
N ILE A 207 5.68 25.10 6.36
CA ILE A 207 5.79 25.38 7.79
C ILE A 207 5.81 26.90 7.96
N VAL A 208 5.02 27.40 8.90
CA VAL A 208 4.96 28.85 9.22
C VAL A 208 5.87 29.16 10.41
N ASP A 209 5.65 28.45 11.50
CA ASP A 209 6.42 28.57 12.73
C ASP A 209 6.44 27.24 13.50
N ARG A 210 6.87 27.29 14.78
CA ARG A 210 7.00 26.11 15.65
C ARG A 210 5.75 25.26 15.74
N HIS A 211 4.56 25.85 15.66
CA HIS A 211 3.30 25.14 15.83
C HIS A 211 2.29 25.40 14.71
N HIS A 212 2.68 26.10 13.64
CA HIS A 212 1.76 26.40 12.55
C HIS A 212 2.29 25.93 11.20
N ILE A 213 1.35 25.41 10.42
CA ILE A 213 1.55 25.01 9.01
C ILE A 213 0.54 25.75 8.13
N LYS A 214 0.87 25.92 6.87
CA LYS A 214 -0.01 26.53 5.86
C LYS A 214 -0.39 25.49 4.82
N LEU A 215 -1.67 25.48 4.44
CA LEU A 215 -2.20 24.65 3.37
C LEU A 215 -3.00 25.51 2.37
N PRO A 216 -3.02 25.14 1.07
CA PRO A 216 -3.73 25.90 0.05
C PRO A 216 -5.23 26.01 0.37
N VAL A 217 -5.77 27.24 0.35
CA VAL A 217 -7.18 27.60 0.62
C VAL A 217 -7.60 27.35 2.08
N ILE A 218 -7.09 26.30 2.73
CA ILE A 218 -7.36 26.00 4.16
C ILE A 218 -6.73 27.07 5.06
N GLY A 219 -5.60 27.65 4.62
CA GLY A 219 -4.89 28.68 5.40
C GLY A 219 -3.94 28.09 6.45
N VAL A 220 -3.66 28.90 7.47
CA VAL A 220 -2.78 28.53 8.57
C VAL A 220 -3.50 27.67 9.59
N ARG A 221 -2.86 26.57 10.00
CA ARG A 221 -3.40 25.60 10.96
C ARG A 221 -2.39 25.31 12.06
N ARG A 222 -2.86 25.27 13.29
CA ARG A 222 -2.05 24.91 14.45
C ARG A 222 -1.85 23.40 14.53
N THR A 223 -0.64 22.97 14.89
CA THR A 223 -0.25 21.57 15.11
C THR A 223 -0.04 21.31 16.61
N LYS A 224 -0.35 20.09 17.05
CA LYS A 224 -0.10 19.64 18.44
C LYS A 224 1.39 19.38 18.67
N GLU A 225 2.05 18.82 17.68
CA GLU A 225 3.49 18.57 17.74
C GLU A 225 4.27 19.78 17.18
N PRO A 226 5.48 20.05 17.73
CA PRO A 226 6.35 21.08 17.20
C PRO A 226 6.88 20.71 15.82
N THR A 227 7.00 21.70 14.95
CA THR A 227 7.45 21.53 13.56
C THR A 227 8.95 21.79 13.38
N ASP A 228 9.67 22.18 14.44
CA ASP A 228 11.06 22.65 14.42
C ASP A 228 12.00 21.75 13.63
N LYS A 229 11.88 20.42 13.80
CA LYS A 229 12.74 19.45 13.07
C LYS A 229 12.63 19.55 11.56
N LEU A 230 11.46 19.92 11.03
CA LEU A 230 11.26 20.11 9.61
C LEU A 230 11.54 21.56 9.20
N ARG A 231 11.13 22.53 10.04
CA ARG A 231 11.34 23.96 9.81
C ARG A 231 12.83 24.27 9.60
N LEU A 232 13.67 23.88 10.55
CA LEU A 232 15.13 24.10 10.48
C LEU A 232 15.73 23.49 9.21
N LYS A 233 15.30 22.29 8.81
CA LYS A 233 15.78 21.64 7.58
C LYS A 233 15.30 22.30 6.30
N ILE A 234 14.23 23.05 6.35
CA ILE A 234 13.77 23.85 5.20
C ILE A 234 14.56 25.15 5.15
N GLU A 235 14.82 25.78 6.29
CA GLU A 235 15.59 27.02 6.42
C GLU A 235 17.06 26.84 6.02
N ASP A 236 17.67 25.70 6.35
CA ASP A 236 19.03 25.34 5.96
C ASP A 236 19.13 24.67 4.57
N GLU A 237 18.03 24.68 3.80
CA GLU A 237 17.91 24.08 2.46
C GLU A 237 18.22 22.57 2.41
N SER A 238 18.30 21.91 3.56
CA SER A 238 18.48 20.45 3.64
C SER A 238 17.18 19.66 3.48
N ALA A 239 16.03 20.33 3.36
CA ALA A 239 14.73 19.69 3.07
C ALA A 239 13.89 20.48 2.07
N LYS A 240 13.20 19.77 1.17
CA LYS A 240 12.24 20.34 0.22
C LYS A 240 10.90 19.59 0.30
N ILE A 241 9.81 20.33 0.49
CA ILE A 241 8.46 19.78 0.50
C ILE A 241 8.04 19.46 -0.94
N LEU A 242 7.60 18.21 -1.17
CA LEU A 242 7.07 17.74 -2.44
C LEU A 242 5.54 17.70 -2.45
N ARG A 243 4.93 17.37 -1.30
CA ARG A 243 3.48 17.16 -1.19
C ARG A 243 3.04 17.30 0.25
N ALA A 244 1.92 17.94 0.47
CA ALA A 244 1.20 17.88 1.73
C ALA A 244 -0.04 16.99 1.58
N THR A 245 -0.34 16.15 2.55
CA THR A 245 -1.52 15.29 2.58
C THR A 245 -2.28 15.49 3.88
N LEU A 246 -3.46 16.09 3.80
CA LEU A 246 -4.41 16.16 4.91
C LEU A 246 -5.19 14.84 4.96
N CYS A 247 -5.31 14.25 6.14
CA CYS A 247 -6.07 13.01 6.32
C CYS A 247 -6.78 12.95 7.69
N GLU A 248 -7.85 12.17 7.74
CA GLU A 248 -8.56 11.85 8.98
C GLU A 248 -8.23 10.43 9.43
N GLU A 249 -7.70 10.28 10.65
CA GLU A 249 -7.40 9.00 11.28
C GLU A 249 -7.88 9.01 12.74
N GLY A 250 -8.68 8.00 13.11
CA GLY A 250 -9.17 7.86 14.48
C GLY A 250 -10.01 9.03 14.98
N GLY A 251 -10.63 9.81 14.11
CA GLY A 251 -11.39 11.02 14.44
C GLY A 251 -10.52 12.23 14.76
N ARG A 252 -9.24 12.20 14.36
CA ARG A 252 -8.32 13.34 14.39
C ARG A 252 -7.83 13.65 12.99
N ARG A 253 -7.43 14.88 12.74
CA ARG A 253 -6.87 15.30 11.47
C ARG A 253 -5.37 15.43 11.56
N PHE A 254 -4.71 15.00 10.50
CA PHE A 254 -3.27 15.01 10.39
C PHE A 254 -2.87 15.58 9.03
N VAL A 255 -1.79 16.34 9.03
CA VAL A 255 -1.09 16.69 7.80
C VAL A 255 0.22 15.94 7.76
N SER A 256 0.48 15.29 6.64
CA SER A 256 1.75 14.62 6.37
C SER A 256 2.44 15.32 5.20
N PHE A 257 3.59 15.93 5.49
CA PHE A 257 4.48 16.45 4.46
C PHE A 257 5.38 15.34 3.95
N ASN A 258 5.32 15.08 2.65
CA ASN A 258 6.30 14.26 1.96
C ASN A 258 7.43 15.18 1.48
N VAL A 259 8.62 14.98 1.97
CA VAL A 259 9.78 15.82 1.71
C VAL A 259 10.94 14.98 1.19
N ILE A 260 11.80 15.59 0.40
CA ILE A 260 13.16 15.10 0.22
C ILE A 260 14.05 15.83 1.23
N VAL A 261 14.95 15.07 1.85
CA VAL A 261 15.90 15.57 2.86
C VAL A 261 17.29 15.18 2.44
N LYS A 262 18.19 16.15 2.42
CA LYS A 262 19.63 15.89 2.29
C LYS A 262 20.08 15.12 3.52
N ARG A 263 20.72 14.02 3.33
CA ARG A 263 21.16 13.17 4.42
C ARG A 263 22.55 12.66 4.15
N GLU A 264 23.47 13.06 5.01
CA GLU A 264 24.78 12.44 5.07
C GLU A 264 24.62 10.95 5.42
N PRO A 265 25.41 10.07 4.78
CA PRO A 265 25.43 8.67 5.14
C PRO A 265 25.78 8.55 6.62
N SER A 266 24.85 8.04 7.41
CA SER A 266 25.10 7.74 8.81
C SER A 266 25.52 6.29 8.91
N MET A 267 26.65 6.03 9.55
CA MET A 267 27.12 4.66 9.78
C MET A 267 26.44 4.08 11.02
N PRO A 268 26.20 2.77 11.07
CA PRO A 268 25.76 2.11 12.29
C PRO A 268 26.85 2.16 13.36
N ALA A 269 26.45 2.02 14.62
CA ALA A 269 27.39 2.09 15.75
C ALA A 269 28.43 0.95 15.74
N THR A 270 28.08 -0.20 15.16
CA THR A 270 28.96 -1.36 15.01
C THR A 270 28.95 -1.92 13.60
N HIS A 271 30.04 -2.50 13.15
CA HIS A 271 30.10 -3.26 11.90
C HIS A 271 29.60 -4.72 12.07
N GLY A 272 28.97 -5.01 13.21
CA GLY A 272 28.51 -6.34 13.56
C GLY A 272 27.28 -6.81 12.77
N VAL A 273 27.08 -8.12 12.82
CA VAL A 273 25.92 -8.83 12.28
C VAL A 273 24.96 -9.16 13.43
N CYS A 274 23.68 -8.93 13.25
CA CYS A 274 22.63 -9.31 14.18
C CYS A 274 21.59 -10.20 13.50
N GLY A 275 21.35 -11.38 14.06
CA GLY A 275 20.19 -12.20 13.73
C GLY A 275 19.00 -11.78 14.57
N THR A 276 17.82 -11.67 13.95
CA THR A 276 16.60 -11.28 14.66
C THR A 276 15.47 -12.25 14.31
N ASP A 277 15.06 -13.04 15.29
CA ASP A 277 13.82 -13.82 15.21
C ASP A 277 12.63 -12.91 15.47
N VAL A 278 11.57 -13.04 14.65
CA VAL A 278 10.37 -12.20 14.72
C VAL A 278 9.14 -13.07 14.95
N GLY A 279 8.44 -12.80 16.05
CA GLY A 279 7.40 -13.69 16.53
C GLY A 279 6.12 -13.02 17.01
N ILE A 280 5.22 -13.86 17.55
CA ILE A 280 3.95 -13.44 18.15
C ILE A 280 4.09 -13.28 19.67
N ALA A 281 4.89 -14.12 20.31
CA ALA A 281 5.13 -14.06 21.75
C ALA A 281 5.97 -12.82 22.09
N HIS A 282 7.13 -12.76 21.51
CA HIS A 282 7.99 -11.58 21.46
C HIS A 282 7.89 -10.99 20.05
N LEU A 283 7.93 -9.65 19.93
CA LEU A 283 7.93 -8.98 18.63
C LEU A 283 9.22 -9.26 17.88
N ALA A 284 10.34 -9.24 18.62
CA ALA A 284 11.65 -9.53 18.11
C ALA A 284 12.54 -10.05 19.25
N THR A 285 13.37 -11.05 18.96
CA THR A 285 14.46 -11.54 19.80
C THR A 285 15.73 -11.45 18.98
N SER A 286 16.69 -10.67 19.42
CA SER A 286 17.94 -10.41 18.72
C SER A 286 19.06 -11.28 19.27
N SER A 287 20.08 -11.58 18.46
CA SER A 287 21.23 -12.39 18.85
C SER A 287 22.13 -11.74 19.92
N ASP A 288 21.94 -10.45 20.21
CA ASP A 288 22.54 -9.76 21.36
C ASP A 288 21.81 -10.04 22.70
N GLY A 289 20.82 -10.93 22.69
CA GLY A 289 20.00 -11.24 23.85
C GLY A 289 18.85 -10.25 24.11
N HIS A 290 18.74 -9.18 23.32
CA HIS A 290 17.67 -8.20 23.50
C HIS A 290 16.32 -8.76 23.04
N VAL A 291 15.35 -8.75 23.94
CA VAL A 291 13.99 -9.22 23.70
C VAL A 291 13.01 -8.06 23.72
N VAL A 292 12.24 -7.92 22.65
CA VAL A 292 11.20 -6.92 22.53
C VAL A 292 9.84 -7.58 22.71
N GLU A 293 9.18 -7.22 23.78
CA GLU A 293 7.82 -7.66 24.08
C GLU A 293 6.83 -7.24 22.98
N ASN A 294 5.98 -8.19 22.60
CA ASN A 294 4.83 -7.84 21.74
C ASN A 294 3.83 -7.00 22.56
N PRO A 295 3.51 -5.75 22.16
CA PRO A 295 2.63 -4.87 22.92
C PRO A 295 1.21 -5.42 23.07
N ARG A 296 0.83 -6.44 22.26
CA ARG A 296 -0.52 -7.06 22.27
C ARG A 296 -1.63 -6.01 22.35
N ALA A 297 -1.48 -4.94 21.59
CA ALA A 297 -2.29 -3.73 21.67
C ALA A 297 -3.79 -4.00 21.45
N ASP A 298 -4.12 -4.91 20.54
CA ASP A 298 -5.52 -5.33 20.32
C ASP A 298 -6.07 -6.09 21.53
N LYS A 299 -5.25 -6.91 22.20
CA LYS A 299 -5.66 -7.63 23.42
C LYS A 299 -5.93 -6.66 24.57
N GLN A 300 -5.04 -5.66 24.78
CA GLN A 300 -5.21 -4.65 25.83
C GLN A 300 -6.48 -3.81 25.64
N LEU A 301 -6.81 -3.44 24.42
CA LEU A 301 -7.94 -2.58 24.11
C LEU A 301 -9.23 -3.35 23.76
N ARG A 302 -9.19 -4.68 23.77
CA ARG A 302 -10.30 -5.54 23.33
C ARG A 302 -11.60 -5.30 24.06
N GLN A 303 -11.54 -5.20 25.38
CA GLN A 303 -12.76 -4.95 26.18
C GLN A 303 -13.41 -3.63 25.76
N THR A 304 -12.61 -2.58 25.60
CA THR A 304 -13.08 -1.26 25.15
C THR A 304 -13.63 -1.31 23.73
N ILE A 305 -12.95 -1.97 22.82
CA ILE A 305 -13.38 -2.15 21.42
C ILE A 305 -14.70 -2.93 21.39
N ASN A 306 -14.78 -4.07 22.08
CA ASN A 306 -15.99 -4.89 22.14
C ASN A 306 -17.17 -4.13 22.75
N ARG A 307 -16.94 -3.34 23.81
CA ARG A 307 -17.98 -2.50 24.42
C ARG A 307 -18.55 -1.51 23.41
N TYR A 308 -17.70 -0.81 22.65
CA TYR A 308 -18.18 0.13 21.64
C TYR A 308 -18.82 -0.58 20.45
N GLN A 309 -18.36 -1.75 20.05
CA GLN A 309 -18.99 -2.55 19.00
C GLN A 309 -20.40 -2.98 19.41
N ARG A 310 -20.56 -3.57 20.61
CA ARG A 310 -21.89 -3.95 21.14
C ARG A 310 -22.83 -2.75 21.23
N LYS A 311 -22.32 -1.60 21.69
CA LYS A 311 -23.10 -0.36 21.74
C LYS A 311 -23.53 0.10 20.35
N MET A 312 -22.64 0.04 19.36
CA MET A 312 -22.99 0.36 17.97
C MET A 312 -24.03 -0.60 17.40
N ASP A 313 -23.91 -1.89 17.68
CA ASP A 313 -24.87 -2.89 17.22
C ASP A 313 -26.26 -2.64 17.83
N HIS A 314 -26.31 -2.32 19.13
CA HIS A 314 -27.57 -1.94 19.79
C HIS A 314 -28.17 -0.66 19.19
N GLU A 315 -27.38 0.42 19.08
CA GLU A 315 -27.82 1.69 18.47
C GLU A 315 -28.28 1.50 17.02
N HIS A 316 -27.68 0.56 16.29
CA HIS A 316 -28.05 0.25 14.92
C HIS A 316 -29.40 -0.50 14.84
N ARG A 317 -29.64 -1.46 15.73
CA ARG A 317 -30.94 -2.15 15.82
C ARG A 317 -32.06 -1.18 16.18
N THR A 318 -31.81 -0.29 17.13
CA THR A 318 -32.79 0.72 17.55
C THR A 318 -33.10 1.74 16.45
N ASN A 319 -32.08 2.20 15.70
CA ASN A 319 -32.25 3.22 14.65
C ASN A 319 -32.76 2.67 13.31
N SER A 320 -32.65 1.37 13.08
CA SER A 320 -32.99 0.73 11.80
C SER A 320 -33.56 -0.69 12.01
N PRO A 321 -34.67 -0.84 12.74
CA PRO A 321 -35.22 -2.15 13.08
C PRO A 321 -35.58 -2.97 11.82
N ALA A 322 -36.05 -2.32 10.76
CA ALA A 322 -36.37 -2.96 9.48
C ALA A 322 -35.18 -3.65 8.77
N CYS A 323 -33.95 -3.44 9.26
CA CYS A 323 -32.75 -4.09 8.73
C CYS A 323 -32.40 -5.41 9.42
N PHE A 324 -33.19 -5.83 10.41
CA PHE A 324 -32.91 -6.99 11.24
C PHE A 324 -34.10 -7.95 11.26
N ASN A 325 -33.84 -9.24 11.30
CA ASN A 325 -34.80 -10.28 11.56
C ASN A 325 -35.22 -10.33 13.03
N ALA A 326 -36.25 -11.04 13.39
CA ALA A 326 -36.72 -11.22 14.77
C ALA A 326 -35.62 -11.81 15.70
N ASP A 327 -34.75 -12.66 15.16
CA ASP A 327 -33.60 -13.24 15.86
C ASP A 327 -32.42 -12.25 16.03
N GLY A 328 -32.55 -11.01 15.55
CA GLY A 328 -31.53 -9.99 15.58
C GLY A 328 -30.41 -10.18 14.54
N THR A 329 -30.53 -11.10 13.62
CA THR A 329 -29.61 -11.23 12.48
C THR A 329 -29.90 -10.17 11.42
N HIS A 330 -28.87 -9.78 10.71
CA HIS A 330 -28.96 -8.71 9.71
C HIS A 330 -29.54 -9.22 8.40
N ILE A 331 -30.55 -8.54 7.85
CA ILE A 331 -31.15 -8.85 6.55
C ILE A 331 -30.19 -8.37 5.45
N ALA A 332 -29.71 -9.31 4.61
CA ALA A 332 -28.79 -8.99 3.52
C ALA A 332 -29.45 -8.03 2.50
N GLY A 333 -28.73 -7.00 2.10
CA GLY A 333 -29.16 -6.04 1.06
C GLY A 333 -30.12 -4.93 1.51
N ARG A 334 -30.73 -5.00 2.69
CA ARG A 334 -31.73 -4.02 3.17
C ARG A 334 -31.18 -2.87 4.02
N CYS A 335 -29.91 -2.81 4.29
CA CYS A 335 -29.36 -1.82 5.21
C CYS A 335 -29.07 -0.48 4.57
N LEU A 336 -29.94 0.48 4.78
CA LEU A 336 -29.68 1.90 4.54
C LEU A 336 -28.81 2.45 5.69
N TRP A 337 -27.50 2.29 5.57
CA TRP A 337 -26.52 2.82 6.53
C TRP A 337 -26.51 4.35 6.65
N ASN A 338 -27.42 5.04 5.97
CA ASN A 338 -27.42 6.49 5.83
C ASN A 338 -28.05 7.21 7.03
N VAL A 339 -28.89 6.54 7.80
CA VAL A 339 -29.57 7.14 8.96
C VAL A 339 -28.82 6.78 10.25
N ARG A 340 -27.84 7.61 10.60
CA ARG A 340 -27.11 7.47 11.88
C ARG A 340 -27.45 8.61 12.81
N SER A 341 -27.95 8.28 14.00
CA SER A 341 -28.18 9.28 15.07
C SER A 341 -26.88 9.95 15.50
N LYS A 342 -26.96 11.14 16.08
CA LYS A 342 -25.80 11.84 16.67
C LYS A 342 -25.06 10.94 17.67
N ARG A 343 -25.80 10.15 18.46
CA ARG A 343 -25.26 9.19 19.44
C ARG A 343 -24.44 8.08 18.78
N SER A 344 -24.97 7.46 17.71
CA SER A 344 -24.26 6.42 16.93
C SER A 344 -22.98 6.96 16.30
N LYS A 345 -22.98 8.20 15.77
CA LYS A 345 -21.77 8.86 15.25
C LYS A 345 -20.71 9.05 16.33
N ALA A 346 -21.12 9.47 17.56
CA ALA A 346 -20.22 9.62 18.70
C ALA A 346 -19.62 8.28 19.16
N THR A 347 -20.43 7.21 19.23
CA THR A 347 -19.95 5.86 19.55
C THR A 347 -18.95 5.35 18.51
N GLN A 348 -19.24 5.57 17.23
CA GLN A 348 -18.31 5.23 16.15
C GLN A 348 -16.97 5.99 16.25
N ALA A 349 -17.00 7.27 16.60
CA ALA A 349 -15.78 8.06 16.82
C ALA A 349 -14.94 7.47 17.97
N LYS A 350 -15.56 7.08 19.08
CA LYS A 350 -14.90 6.40 20.21
C LYS A 350 -14.27 5.07 19.78
N LEU A 351 -14.98 4.26 19.00
CA LEU A 351 -14.47 3.00 18.47
C LEU A 351 -13.25 3.23 17.54
N ARG A 352 -13.32 4.22 16.63
CA ARG A 352 -12.20 4.60 15.76
C ARG A 352 -10.98 5.03 16.56
N ARG A 353 -11.16 5.81 17.64
CA ARG A 353 -10.07 6.23 18.53
C ARG A 353 -9.41 5.03 19.23
N ALA A 354 -10.19 4.04 19.68
CA ALA A 354 -9.66 2.83 20.30
C ALA A 354 -8.80 2.01 19.31
N HIS A 355 -9.28 1.82 18.09
CA HIS A 355 -8.48 1.15 17.03
C HIS A 355 -7.23 1.95 16.65
N ALA A 356 -7.32 3.28 16.55
CA ALA A 356 -6.16 4.14 16.28
C ALA A 356 -5.12 4.05 17.40
N LYS A 357 -5.54 4.01 18.67
CA LYS A 357 -4.65 3.80 19.81
C LYS A 357 -3.90 2.48 19.70
N ALA A 358 -4.58 1.36 19.40
CA ALA A 358 -3.94 0.06 19.20
C ALA A 358 -2.92 0.10 18.06
N ALA A 359 -3.27 0.71 16.93
CA ALA A 359 -2.36 0.86 15.80
C ALA A 359 -1.12 1.70 16.12
N ASN A 360 -1.29 2.78 16.90
CA ASN A 360 -0.19 3.64 17.31
C ASN A 360 0.77 2.94 18.29
N MET A 361 0.25 2.18 19.26
CA MET A 361 1.07 1.37 20.17
C MET A 361 1.97 0.39 19.41
N ARG A 362 1.42 -0.32 18.41
CA ARG A 362 2.20 -1.23 17.56
C ARG A 362 3.26 -0.47 16.77
N ARG A 363 2.86 0.63 16.14
CA ARG A 363 3.76 1.44 15.30
C ARG A 363 4.92 2.00 16.11
N ASP A 364 4.67 2.52 17.30
CA ASP A 364 5.71 3.07 18.18
C ASP A 364 6.75 2.01 18.54
N ARG A 365 6.30 0.83 18.97
CA ARG A 365 7.21 -0.27 19.32
C ARG A 365 8.06 -0.70 18.12
N ILE A 366 7.44 -0.87 16.96
CA ILE A 366 8.14 -1.24 15.73
C ILE A 366 9.13 -0.15 15.31
N HIS A 367 8.76 1.13 15.44
CA HIS A 367 9.67 2.24 15.10
C HIS A 367 10.89 2.29 16.02
N LYS A 368 10.72 2.08 17.31
CA LYS A 368 11.81 2.03 18.29
C LYS A 368 12.76 0.88 17.98
N GLU A 369 12.24 -0.33 17.84
CA GLU A 369 13.06 -1.51 17.60
C GLU A 369 13.76 -1.48 16.23
N SER A 370 13.04 -1.17 15.16
CA SER A 370 13.67 -1.07 13.85
C SER A 370 14.71 0.07 13.75
N HIS A 371 14.61 1.10 14.61
CA HIS A 371 15.63 2.13 14.71
C HIS A 371 16.86 1.60 15.46
N ARG A 372 16.67 0.96 16.62
CA ARG A 372 17.74 0.35 17.40
C ARG A 372 18.57 -0.60 16.52
N LEU A 373 17.94 -1.56 15.88
CA LEU A 373 18.63 -2.53 15.04
C LEU A 373 19.41 -1.87 13.90
N ALA A 374 18.78 -0.93 13.18
CA ALA A 374 19.40 -0.30 12.03
C ALA A 374 20.52 0.71 12.39
N SER A 375 20.42 1.35 13.57
CA SER A 375 21.46 2.28 14.04
C SER A 375 22.63 1.59 14.75
N THR A 376 22.43 0.34 15.22
CA THR A 376 23.46 -0.40 15.96
C THR A 376 24.25 -1.31 15.03
N TYR A 377 23.60 -2.07 14.14
CA TYR A 377 24.25 -3.13 13.36
C TYR A 377 24.33 -2.79 11.88
N SER A 378 25.47 -3.09 11.27
CA SER A 378 25.68 -2.92 9.82
C SER A 378 24.87 -3.95 9.02
N VAL A 379 24.71 -5.17 9.54
CA VAL A 379 23.94 -6.25 8.90
C VAL A 379 22.90 -6.79 9.87
N ASN A 380 21.66 -6.86 9.44
CA ASN A 380 20.59 -7.53 10.18
C ASN A 380 19.97 -8.64 9.33
N VAL A 381 19.74 -9.80 9.93
CA VAL A 381 19.14 -10.98 9.29
C VAL A 381 17.79 -11.27 9.91
N VAL A 382 16.74 -11.35 9.08
CA VAL A 382 15.40 -11.73 9.50
C VAL A 382 14.84 -12.82 8.58
N GLU A 383 13.89 -13.61 9.07
CA GLU A 383 13.18 -14.56 8.22
C GLU A 383 12.29 -13.90 7.17
N ASP A 384 12.23 -14.48 5.95
CA ASP A 384 11.26 -14.08 4.92
C ASP A 384 9.88 -14.66 5.20
N LEU A 385 9.23 -14.21 6.27
CA LEU A 385 7.90 -14.66 6.63
C LEU A 385 6.83 -14.18 5.65
N ASN A 386 5.98 -15.10 5.21
CA ASN A 386 4.77 -14.77 4.46
C ASN A 386 3.63 -14.38 5.42
N ALA A 387 3.70 -13.17 6.00
CA ALA A 387 2.74 -12.71 6.99
C ALA A 387 1.27 -12.76 6.50
N SER A 388 1.02 -12.51 5.22
CA SER A 388 -0.32 -12.59 4.64
C SER A 388 -0.82 -14.03 4.47
N GLY A 389 0.07 -14.95 4.09
CA GLY A 389 -0.26 -16.38 3.97
C GLY A 389 -0.43 -17.09 5.31
N MET A 390 0.14 -16.54 6.38
CA MET A 390 -0.04 -17.08 7.74
C MET A 390 -1.45 -16.82 8.29
N ILE A 391 -2.12 -15.75 7.84
CA ILE A 391 -3.49 -15.41 8.22
C ILE A 391 -4.45 -16.23 7.36
N ARG A 392 -4.97 -17.33 7.89
CA ARG A 392 -5.87 -18.23 7.18
C ARG A 392 -7.32 -18.04 7.61
N ARG A 393 -8.26 -18.23 6.67
CA ARG A 393 -9.69 -18.24 6.99
C ARG A 393 -10.05 -19.47 7.82
N GLY A 394 -10.94 -19.32 8.82
CA GLY A 394 -11.43 -20.41 9.66
C GLY A 394 -11.85 -19.92 11.04
N ARG A 395 -12.93 -20.51 11.58
CA ARG A 395 -13.47 -20.14 12.91
C ARG A 395 -12.47 -20.45 14.04
N SER A 396 -11.83 -21.61 14.00
CA SER A 396 -10.86 -22.06 15.00
C SER A 396 -9.56 -21.22 15.06
N LYS A 397 -9.25 -20.47 13.99
CA LYS A 397 -8.01 -19.69 13.86
C LYS A 397 -8.17 -18.20 14.17
N ARG A 398 -9.34 -17.73 14.59
CA ARG A 398 -9.59 -16.29 14.85
C ARG A 398 -8.63 -15.68 15.89
N GLY A 399 -8.28 -16.42 16.93
CA GLY A 399 -7.34 -15.99 17.96
C GLY A 399 -5.92 -15.82 17.41
N SER A 400 -5.42 -16.86 16.74
CA SER A 400 -4.09 -16.86 16.11
C SER A 400 -3.98 -15.77 15.03
N ASN A 401 -4.98 -15.64 14.14
CA ASN A 401 -4.98 -14.62 13.10
C ASN A 401 -4.92 -13.19 13.67
N ARG A 402 -5.63 -12.94 14.78
CA ARG A 402 -5.57 -11.66 15.48
C ARG A 402 -4.19 -11.39 16.08
N ALA A 403 -3.61 -12.39 16.73
CA ALA A 403 -2.27 -12.26 17.30
C ALA A 403 -1.21 -12.00 16.22
N GLN A 404 -1.31 -12.66 15.07
CA GLN A 404 -0.43 -12.40 13.92
C GLN A 404 -0.64 -11.00 13.32
N ALA A 405 -1.89 -10.56 13.20
CA ALA A 405 -2.19 -9.19 12.74
C ALA A 405 -1.68 -8.15 13.75
N ASP A 406 -1.73 -8.46 15.04
CA ASP A 406 -1.26 -7.58 16.12
C ASP A 406 0.26 -7.48 16.19
N SER A 407 1.01 -8.51 15.82
CA SER A 407 2.48 -8.47 15.75
C SER A 407 3.02 -7.62 14.59
N ALA A 408 2.22 -7.41 13.53
CA ALA A 408 2.56 -6.56 12.38
C ALA A 408 3.95 -6.82 11.75
N LEU A 409 4.36 -8.09 11.64
CA LEU A 409 5.69 -8.54 11.20
C LEU A 409 6.12 -7.96 9.85
N ALA A 410 5.19 -7.82 8.90
CA ALA A 410 5.47 -7.22 7.60
C ALA A 410 5.88 -5.74 7.71
N GLU A 411 5.32 -5.02 8.69
CA GLU A 411 5.67 -3.61 8.93
C GLU A 411 7.06 -3.48 9.56
N LEU A 412 7.42 -4.36 10.48
CA LEU A 412 8.78 -4.40 11.04
C LEU A 412 9.82 -4.62 9.94
N ARG A 413 9.63 -5.62 9.07
CA ARG A 413 10.52 -5.87 7.93
C ARG A 413 10.60 -4.66 6.98
N ARG A 414 9.48 -4.03 6.68
CA ARG A 414 9.46 -2.82 5.85
C ARG A 414 10.24 -1.67 6.48
N GLN A 415 10.13 -1.49 7.80
CA GLN A 415 10.86 -0.45 8.51
C GLN A 415 12.36 -0.72 8.60
N LEU A 416 12.75 -1.96 8.86
CA LEU A 416 14.15 -2.37 8.83
C LEU A 416 14.78 -2.08 7.47
N SER A 417 14.09 -2.43 6.38
CA SER A 417 14.59 -2.23 5.02
C SER A 417 14.99 -0.78 4.73
N TYR A 418 14.11 0.20 4.95
CA TYR A 418 14.47 1.58 4.63
C TYR A 418 15.38 2.23 5.68
N LYS A 419 15.32 1.77 6.93
CA LYS A 419 16.20 2.31 7.97
C LYS A 419 17.64 1.82 7.82
N HIS A 420 17.86 0.54 7.49
CA HIS A 420 19.20 0.08 7.14
C HIS A 420 19.78 0.88 5.97
N ALA A 421 18.96 1.15 4.94
CA ALA A 421 19.39 2.05 3.87
C ALA A 421 19.71 3.49 4.36
N TRP A 422 19.10 3.96 5.45
CA TRP A 422 19.43 5.25 6.06
C TRP A 422 20.76 5.26 6.81
N PHE A 423 21.14 4.13 7.41
CA PHE A 423 22.37 3.96 8.18
C PHE A 423 23.45 3.22 7.38
N SER A 424 23.38 3.20 6.04
CA SER A 424 24.33 2.50 5.18
C SER A 424 24.52 1.01 5.53
N GLY A 425 23.55 0.42 6.22
CA GLY A 425 23.52 -0.99 6.59
C GLY A 425 22.74 -1.84 5.61
N THR A 426 22.75 -3.13 5.83
CA THR A 426 22.11 -4.14 4.96
C THR A 426 21.09 -4.97 5.73
N LEU A 427 19.91 -5.16 5.15
CA LEU A 427 18.93 -6.14 5.62
C LEU A 427 18.99 -7.39 4.75
N LEU A 428 19.30 -8.53 5.36
CA LEU A 428 19.29 -9.85 4.73
C LEU A 428 18.02 -10.62 5.11
N LEU A 429 17.51 -11.39 4.17
CA LEU A 429 16.37 -12.28 4.37
C LEU A 429 16.82 -13.74 4.32
N ALA A 430 16.63 -14.45 5.41
CA ALA A 430 16.81 -15.89 5.46
C ALA A 430 15.63 -16.61 4.78
N SER A 431 15.89 -17.77 4.20
CA SER A 431 14.84 -18.59 3.60
C SER A 431 13.77 -18.93 4.65
N ARG A 432 12.49 -18.81 4.27
CA ARG A 432 11.35 -19.21 5.12
C ARG A 432 11.32 -20.69 5.49
N TRP A 433 12.08 -21.49 4.79
CA TRP A 433 12.17 -22.94 4.99
C TRP A 433 13.37 -23.33 5.86
N TYR A 434 14.23 -22.36 6.18
CA TYR A 434 15.32 -22.59 7.11
C TYR A 434 14.76 -22.83 8.51
N PRO A 435 15.09 -24.00 9.14
CA PRO A 435 14.53 -24.38 10.43
C PRO A 435 15.26 -23.68 11.59
N SER A 436 15.33 -22.36 11.61
CA SER A 436 16.07 -21.53 12.56
C SER A 436 15.81 -21.94 14.01
N SER A 437 14.56 -22.14 14.39
CA SER A 437 14.14 -22.49 15.75
C SER A 437 14.34 -23.97 16.10
N LYS A 438 14.58 -24.85 15.11
CA LYS A 438 14.81 -26.29 15.29
C LYS A 438 16.29 -26.70 15.21
N THR A 439 17.13 -25.83 14.67
CA THR A 439 18.57 -26.08 14.55
C THR A 439 19.27 -25.63 15.82
N CYS A 440 20.16 -26.45 16.35
CA CYS A 440 21.00 -26.09 17.47
C CYS A 440 22.02 -25.02 17.06
N SER A 441 22.08 -23.91 17.78
CA SER A 441 23.03 -22.83 17.46
C SER A 441 24.50 -23.24 17.69
N ALA A 442 24.76 -24.18 18.59
CA ALA A 442 26.11 -24.67 18.85
C ALA A 442 26.56 -25.77 17.85
N CYS A 443 25.88 -26.92 17.82
CA CYS A 443 26.35 -28.09 17.06
C CYS A 443 25.64 -28.29 15.70
N LYS A 444 24.74 -27.39 15.32
CA LYS A 444 23.95 -27.41 14.06
C LYS A 444 23.04 -28.65 13.88
N PHE A 445 22.87 -29.48 14.91
CA PHE A 445 21.91 -30.59 14.89
C PHE A 445 20.47 -30.04 14.73
N VAL A 446 19.67 -30.68 13.86
CA VAL A 446 18.26 -30.30 13.64
C VAL A 446 17.35 -31.19 14.48
N HIS A 447 16.69 -30.61 15.48
CA HIS A 447 15.73 -31.30 16.35
C HIS A 447 14.36 -31.35 15.69
N HIS A 448 14.07 -32.40 14.92
CA HIS A 448 12.85 -32.52 14.14
C HIS A 448 11.58 -32.56 14.99
N ASP A 449 11.64 -33.19 16.17
CA ASP A 449 10.49 -33.44 17.05
C ASP A 449 10.11 -32.23 17.95
N LEU A 450 10.91 -31.15 17.92
CA LEU A 450 10.65 -29.96 18.72
C LEU A 450 9.24 -29.38 18.42
N LYS A 451 8.39 -29.34 19.43
CA LYS A 451 7.02 -28.85 19.33
C LYS A 451 6.98 -27.31 19.35
N ARG A 452 5.97 -26.73 18.70
CA ARG A 452 5.78 -25.27 18.68
C ARG A 452 5.44 -24.67 20.05
N SER A 453 4.93 -25.46 20.98
CA SER A 453 4.61 -25.05 22.35
C SER A 453 5.85 -24.94 23.23
N GLU A 454 6.92 -25.66 22.91
CA GLU A 454 8.16 -25.62 23.65
C GLU A 454 8.89 -24.30 23.44
N ARG A 455 9.22 -23.63 24.54
CA ARG A 455 9.91 -22.34 24.52
C ARG A 455 11.39 -22.45 24.81
N VAL A 456 11.79 -23.54 25.49
CA VAL A 456 13.18 -23.86 25.76
C VAL A 456 13.64 -24.89 24.73
N PHE A 457 14.68 -24.56 24.00
CA PHE A 457 15.37 -25.50 23.13
C PHE A 457 16.36 -26.33 23.94
N LYS A 458 16.23 -27.66 23.86
CA LYS A 458 17.18 -28.61 24.45
C LYS A 458 17.76 -29.44 23.33
N CYS A 459 19.06 -29.37 23.13
CA CYS A 459 19.73 -30.15 22.08
C CYS A 459 19.98 -31.59 22.53
N PRO A 460 19.40 -32.60 21.85
CA PRO A 460 19.67 -34.00 22.24
C PRO A 460 21.08 -34.46 21.89
N LYS A 461 21.82 -33.75 21.02
CA LYS A 461 23.18 -34.12 20.61
C LYS A 461 24.27 -33.53 21.51
N CYS A 462 24.21 -32.24 21.85
CA CYS A 462 25.25 -31.54 22.58
C CYS A 462 24.83 -31.03 23.97
N GLY A 463 23.58 -31.27 24.38
CA GLY A 463 23.08 -30.85 25.68
C GLY A 463 22.75 -29.34 25.84
N LEU A 464 22.95 -28.53 24.81
CA LEU A 464 22.64 -27.09 24.91
C LEU A 464 21.19 -26.85 25.34
N VAL A 465 21.00 -26.02 26.38
CA VAL A 465 19.71 -25.57 26.88
C VAL A 465 19.66 -24.07 26.74
N ILE A 466 18.73 -23.54 25.93
CA ILE A 466 18.63 -22.11 25.61
C ILE A 466 17.17 -21.74 25.29
N ASP A 467 16.81 -20.47 25.43
CA ASP A 467 15.53 -19.96 24.89
C ASP A 467 15.45 -20.24 23.38
N ARG A 468 14.29 -20.72 22.90
CA ARG A 468 14.13 -21.15 21.52
C ARG A 468 14.23 -19.98 20.54
N ASP A 469 13.67 -18.81 20.89
CA ASP A 469 13.65 -17.65 20.02
C ASP A 469 15.07 -17.02 19.96
N LEU A 470 15.85 -17.08 21.06
CA LEU A 470 17.26 -16.70 21.09
C LEU A 470 18.14 -17.68 20.30
N ASN A 471 17.89 -18.99 20.40
CA ASN A 471 18.57 -19.98 19.56
C ASN A 471 18.33 -19.72 18.07
N ALA A 472 17.10 -19.34 17.69
CA ALA A 472 16.77 -18.98 16.32
C ALA A 472 17.52 -17.71 15.86
N ALA A 473 17.65 -16.71 16.73
CA ALA A 473 18.39 -15.49 16.44
C ALA A 473 19.88 -15.76 16.18
N TYR A 474 20.53 -16.62 16.98
CA TYR A 474 21.92 -17.05 16.74
C TYR A 474 22.08 -17.80 15.42
N ASN A 475 21.13 -18.66 15.07
CA ASN A 475 21.16 -19.36 13.79
C ASN A 475 20.99 -18.40 12.60
N LEU A 476 20.15 -17.37 12.73
CA LEU A 476 20.01 -16.34 11.70
C LEU A 476 21.29 -15.52 11.55
N GLN A 477 21.96 -15.16 12.64
CA GLN A 477 23.27 -14.47 12.62
C GLN A 477 24.31 -15.32 11.87
N SER A 478 24.47 -16.60 12.24
CA SER A 478 25.42 -17.51 11.60
C SER A 478 25.22 -17.65 10.08
N LEU A 479 23.99 -17.53 9.59
CA LEU A 479 23.72 -17.56 8.15
C LEU A 479 24.33 -16.38 7.39
N ALA A 480 24.38 -15.18 7.99
CA ALA A 480 25.01 -14.04 7.35
C ALA A 480 26.53 -14.14 7.39
N GLU A 481 27.07 -14.62 8.50
CA GLU A 481 28.51 -14.86 8.63
C GLU A 481 28.99 -15.85 7.56
N LEU A 482 28.28 -16.98 7.41
CA LEU A 482 28.54 -17.94 6.34
C LEU A 482 28.42 -17.32 4.93
N ALA A 483 27.41 -16.50 4.68
CA ALA A 483 27.22 -15.86 3.39
C ALA A 483 28.36 -14.86 3.08
N CYS A 484 28.82 -14.13 4.08
CA CYS A 484 29.97 -13.23 3.92
C CYS A 484 31.25 -14.01 3.58
N VAL A 485 31.52 -15.13 4.26
CA VAL A 485 32.64 -16.00 3.96
C VAL A 485 32.56 -16.57 2.55
N VAL A 486 31.40 -17.08 2.15
CA VAL A 486 31.18 -17.62 0.79
C VAL A 486 31.44 -16.56 -0.28
N VAL A 487 30.91 -15.35 -0.10
CA VAL A 487 31.13 -14.24 -1.05
C VAL A 487 32.62 -13.88 -1.12
N LEU A 488 33.30 -13.74 0.01
CA LEU A 488 34.72 -13.42 0.05
C LEU A 488 35.58 -14.52 -0.61
N CYS A 489 35.30 -15.79 -0.33
CA CYS A 489 36.02 -16.91 -0.97
C CYS A 489 35.84 -16.89 -2.51
N HIS A 490 34.62 -16.68 -3.00
CA HIS A 490 34.38 -16.64 -4.46
C HIS A 490 35.05 -15.43 -5.14
N LEU A 491 35.08 -14.28 -4.45
CA LEU A 491 35.81 -13.10 -4.95
C LEU A 491 37.33 -13.39 -5.02
N SER A 492 37.86 -14.16 -4.06
CA SER A 492 39.29 -14.51 -4.04
C SER A 492 39.69 -15.48 -5.16
N ILE A 493 38.78 -16.32 -5.63
CA ILE A 493 39.05 -17.28 -6.71
C ILE A 493 38.50 -16.84 -8.07
N GLY A 494 37.91 -15.63 -8.15
CA GLY A 494 37.39 -15.08 -9.39
C GLY A 494 36.12 -15.76 -9.95
N GLU A 495 35.49 -16.67 -9.18
CA GLU A 495 34.28 -17.34 -9.63
C GLU A 495 33.01 -16.56 -9.24
N PRO A 496 32.01 -16.50 -10.13
CA PRO A 496 30.73 -15.87 -9.81
C PRO A 496 29.96 -16.68 -8.77
N VAL A 497 29.54 -16.04 -7.70
CA VAL A 497 28.68 -16.66 -6.67
C VAL A 497 27.33 -17.01 -7.27
N GLU A 498 26.95 -18.27 -7.27
CA GLU A 498 25.62 -18.69 -7.67
C GLU A 498 24.58 -18.24 -6.64
N ARG A 499 23.90 -17.13 -6.92
CA ARG A 499 22.99 -16.42 -6.01
C ARG A 499 21.85 -17.28 -5.46
N SER A 500 21.47 -18.34 -6.16
CA SER A 500 20.45 -19.31 -5.75
C SER A 500 20.88 -20.19 -4.59
N LYS A 501 22.18 -20.36 -4.38
CA LYS A 501 22.76 -21.22 -3.32
C LYS A 501 23.04 -20.49 -2.01
N LEU A 502 22.94 -19.15 -1.99
CA LEU A 502 23.15 -18.41 -0.75
C LEU A 502 22.00 -18.65 0.24
N PRO A 503 22.32 -18.93 1.52
CA PRO A 503 21.32 -19.18 2.57
C PRO A 503 20.52 -17.93 2.94
N VAL A 504 21.01 -16.73 2.58
CA VAL A 504 20.40 -15.43 2.80
C VAL A 504 20.46 -14.59 1.53
N ARG A 505 19.57 -13.61 1.43
CA ARG A 505 19.48 -12.69 0.28
C ARG A 505 19.19 -11.25 0.74
N PRO A 506 19.73 -10.22 0.09
CA PRO A 506 19.40 -8.84 0.35
C PRO A 506 17.92 -8.54 0.10
N TYR A 507 17.34 -7.69 0.93
CA TYR A 507 15.97 -7.22 0.73
C TYR A 507 15.85 -6.43 -0.57
N GLY A 508 14.91 -6.81 -1.42
CA GLY A 508 14.68 -6.15 -2.72
C GLY A 508 15.16 -6.93 -3.95
N TRP A 509 16.02 -7.92 -3.80
CA TRP A 509 16.56 -8.71 -4.93
C TRP A 509 15.56 -9.66 -5.60
N GLU A 510 14.39 -9.82 -5.05
CA GLU A 510 13.55 -10.98 -5.31
C GLU A 510 12.71 -11.00 -6.57
N LYS A 511 12.50 -9.91 -7.22
CA LYS A 511 11.29 -9.82 -8.06
C LYS A 511 11.52 -10.07 -9.54
N LYS A 512 12.75 -10.04 -10.02
CA LYS A 512 13.03 -10.26 -11.46
C LYS A 512 13.50 -11.67 -11.80
N ASP A 513 14.24 -12.32 -10.92
CA ASP A 513 14.96 -13.56 -11.24
C ASP A 513 14.14 -14.84 -11.02
N LEU A 514 13.18 -14.85 -10.11
CA LEU A 514 12.33 -16.03 -9.86
C LEU A 514 11.23 -16.25 -10.93
N LYS A 515 10.90 -15.24 -11.75
CA LYS A 515 9.91 -15.41 -12.81
C LYS A 515 10.39 -16.23 -14.00
N LYS A 516 11.69 -16.33 -14.24
CA LYS A 516 12.23 -17.14 -15.34
C LYS A 516 12.24 -18.65 -15.05
N GLN A 517 12.31 -19.05 -13.76
CA GLN A 517 12.31 -20.46 -13.38
C GLN A 517 10.93 -21.03 -13.02
N GLY A 518 10.01 -20.23 -12.46
CA GLY A 518 8.67 -20.67 -12.03
C GLY A 518 7.66 -20.91 -13.16
N THR A 519 7.89 -20.39 -14.36
CA THR A 519 6.97 -20.57 -15.50
C THR A 519 7.20 -21.86 -16.27
N ARG A 520 8.32 -22.56 -16.06
CA ARG A 520 8.59 -23.84 -16.73
C ARG A 520 8.05 -25.06 -15.99
N THR A 521 7.96 -25.01 -14.66
CA THR A 521 7.49 -26.15 -13.85
C THR A 521 5.97 -26.21 -13.65
N SER A 522 5.25 -25.08 -13.69
CA SER A 522 3.79 -25.07 -13.52
C SER A 522 2.99 -25.37 -14.79
N ARG A 523 3.58 -25.26 -15.99
CA ARG A 523 2.92 -25.63 -17.24
C ARG A 523 3.06 -27.12 -17.62
N GLY A 524 3.97 -27.85 -16.97
CA GLY A 524 4.15 -29.28 -17.18
C GLY A 524 3.18 -30.16 -16.41
N CYS A 525 2.65 -29.69 -15.28
CA CYS A 525 1.72 -30.47 -14.43
C CYS A 525 0.22 -30.27 -14.74
N ALA A 526 -0.16 -29.27 -15.51
CA ALA A 526 -1.57 -28.94 -15.75
C ALA A 526 -2.18 -29.60 -17.00
N ARG A 527 -1.43 -30.46 -17.73
CA ARG A 527 -1.91 -31.11 -18.97
C ARG A 527 -2.12 -32.64 -18.86
N ALA A 528 -2.14 -33.19 -17.67
CA ALA A 528 -2.38 -34.64 -17.46
C ALA A 528 -3.60 -34.91 -16.58
N ILE A 529 -4.69 -34.17 -16.74
CA ILE A 529 -5.99 -34.57 -16.21
C ILE A 529 -6.98 -34.56 -17.38
N GLY A 530 -7.08 -35.68 -18.06
CA GLY A 530 -8.15 -36.04 -18.99
C GLY A 530 -9.43 -36.46 -18.23
N PRO A 531 -10.57 -36.74 -18.91
CA PRO A 531 -11.89 -36.56 -18.39
C PRO A 531 -12.31 -37.59 -17.34
N ARG A 532 -13.25 -37.16 -16.50
CA ARG A 532 -13.94 -37.94 -15.47
C ARG A 532 -14.44 -39.30 -16.00
N ALA A 533 -14.06 -40.36 -15.30
CA ALA A 533 -14.81 -41.60 -15.28
C ALA A 533 -14.88 -42.15 -13.86
N ASP A 534 -15.98 -42.82 -13.59
CA ASP A 534 -16.58 -43.25 -12.33
C ASP A 534 -15.73 -44.10 -11.37
N LYS A 535 -16.16 -44.05 -10.15
CA LYS A 535 -15.99 -44.91 -8.97
C LYS A 535 -15.23 -46.22 -9.11
N GLY A 536 -14.23 -46.39 -8.25
CA GLY A 536 -13.82 -47.68 -7.73
C GLY A 536 -12.36 -48.07 -7.98
N GLY A 537 -11.58 -48.21 -6.90
CA GLY A 537 -10.38 -49.06 -6.91
C GLY A 537 -9.04 -48.37 -6.61
N ARG A 538 -8.56 -48.62 -5.39
CA ARG A 538 -7.18 -48.39 -4.97
C ARG A 538 -6.18 -48.97 -5.99
N LYS A 539 -5.20 -48.18 -6.43
CA LYS A 539 -3.87 -48.67 -6.83
C LYS A 539 -2.80 -47.60 -6.60
N THR A 540 -1.82 -47.97 -5.83
CA THR A 540 -0.53 -47.31 -5.58
C THR A 540 0.32 -47.31 -6.84
N ALA A 541 0.79 -46.14 -7.28
CA ALA A 541 1.78 -46.04 -8.34
C ALA A 541 3.10 -45.49 -7.79
N ARG A 542 4.13 -46.31 -7.83
CA ARG A 542 5.53 -45.98 -7.59
C ARG A 542 6.05 -45.07 -8.73
N CYS A 543 6.71 -43.98 -8.37
CA CYS A 543 7.43 -43.12 -9.32
C CYS A 543 8.88 -43.60 -9.42
N THR A 544 9.28 -44.05 -10.59
CA THR A 544 10.67 -44.40 -10.93
C THR A 544 11.37 -43.19 -11.53
N MET A 545 12.58 -42.96 -11.05
CA MET A 545 13.52 -41.96 -11.56
C MET A 545 14.11 -42.42 -12.89
N ALA A 546 14.25 -41.51 -13.83
CA ALA A 546 15.05 -41.72 -15.06
C ALA A 546 15.87 -40.47 -15.40
N GLY A 547 17.16 -40.55 -15.31
CA GLY A 547 18.17 -40.39 -16.35
C GLY A 547 18.60 -38.98 -16.75
N ASP A 548 19.84 -38.69 -16.41
CA ASP A 548 20.70 -37.55 -16.80
C ASP A 548 20.74 -37.26 -18.31
N ARG A 549 20.79 -35.96 -18.67
CA ARG A 549 21.53 -35.44 -19.85
C ARG A 549 22.04 -34.01 -19.58
N PRO A 550 23.23 -33.65 -20.12
CA PRO A 550 23.96 -32.45 -19.75
C PRO A 550 23.46 -31.17 -20.42
N PHE A 551 23.62 -30.05 -19.73
CA PHE A 551 23.27 -28.72 -20.24
C PHE A 551 24.50 -27.97 -20.72
N ASP A 552 24.39 -27.42 -21.91
CA ASP A 552 25.33 -26.48 -22.52
C ASP A 552 25.30 -25.11 -21.81
N ARG A 553 26.50 -24.56 -21.67
CA ARG A 553 26.79 -23.26 -21.06
C ARG A 553 26.64 -22.15 -22.11
N GLU A 554 25.88 -21.13 -21.82
CA GLU A 554 26.17 -19.78 -22.30
C GLU A 554 26.08 -18.79 -21.13
N ALA A 555 27.22 -18.19 -20.83
CA ALA A 555 27.45 -17.21 -19.82
C ALA A 555 27.16 -15.81 -20.36
N VAL A 556 26.31 -15.03 -19.69
CA VAL A 556 26.25 -13.58 -19.90
C VAL A 556 26.84 -12.91 -18.67
N VAL A 557 28.04 -12.42 -18.85
CA VAL A 557 28.80 -11.57 -17.92
C VAL A 557 28.27 -10.14 -18.02
N ALA A 558 27.76 -9.60 -16.93
CA ALA A 558 27.56 -8.16 -16.78
C ALA A 558 28.65 -7.61 -15.86
N THR A 559 29.68 -7.08 -16.46
CA THR A 559 30.75 -6.32 -15.82
C THR A 559 30.24 -4.94 -15.47
N GLY A 560 30.16 -4.61 -14.18
CA GLY A 560 30.09 -3.24 -13.70
C GLY A 560 31.51 -2.70 -13.53
N SER A 561 31.90 -1.79 -14.41
CA SER A 561 33.17 -1.09 -14.30
C SER A 561 33.16 -0.14 -13.11
N VAL A 562 34.15 -0.30 -12.25
CA VAL A 562 34.58 0.71 -11.27
C VAL A 562 35.65 1.53 -11.94
N ASP A 563 35.34 2.77 -12.31
CA ASP A 563 36.34 3.68 -12.81
C ASP A 563 37.13 4.27 -11.63
N HIS A 564 38.39 3.89 -11.57
CA HIS A 564 39.44 4.60 -10.85
C HIS A 564 39.73 5.88 -11.60
N VAL A 565 39.64 7.02 -10.93
CA VAL A 565 40.17 8.28 -11.40
C VAL A 565 41.37 8.65 -10.51
N ASP A 566 42.53 8.50 -11.09
CA ASP A 566 43.79 9.02 -10.57
C ASP A 566 43.82 10.55 -10.66
N GLY A 567 44.50 11.15 -9.66
CA GLY A 567 44.56 12.57 -9.46
C GLY A 567 45.39 13.33 -10.50
N VAL A 568 45.02 14.56 -10.69
CA VAL A 568 45.95 15.66 -11.06
C VAL A 568 45.41 16.97 -10.48
N SER A 569 46.15 17.54 -9.52
CA SER A 569 46.15 18.98 -9.28
C SER A 569 47.04 19.65 -10.37
N PRO A 570 46.86 20.88 -10.74
CA PRO A 570 47.21 22.04 -9.92
C PRO A 570 46.42 23.34 -10.15
N SER A 571 46.58 24.21 -9.16
CA SER A 571 46.33 25.65 -9.07
C SER A 571 46.89 26.55 -10.21
N PRO A 572 46.81 27.90 -10.10
CA PRO A 572 45.75 28.87 -9.78
C PRO A 572 45.71 30.09 -10.75
N LYS A 573 44.88 31.14 -10.36
CA LYS A 573 44.86 32.54 -10.88
C LYS A 573 43.90 32.80 -12.06
N LYS A 574 43.03 33.76 -12.02
CA LYS A 574 43.09 35.18 -11.65
C LYS A 574 41.69 35.77 -11.56
N ALA A 575 41.52 36.67 -10.62
CA ALA A 575 40.65 37.81 -10.51
C ALA A 575 40.35 38.59 -11.81
N LEU A 576 39.15 39.14 -11.85
CA LEU A 576 38.85 40.56 -12.05
C LEU A 576 37.46 40.75 -12.72
N SER A 577 36.79 41.63 -12.08
CA SER A 577 35.63 42.49 -12.35
C SER A 577 34.27 41.88 -12.22
#